data_e8be644911fa718f4c8c7c7c92104982
#
_entry.id   e8be644911fa718f4c8c7c7c92104982
#
_cell.length_a   1.000
_cell.length_b   1.000
_cell.length_c   1.000
_cell.angle_alpha   90.00
_cell.angle_beta   90.00
_cell.angle_gamma   90.00
#
_symmetry.space_group_name_H-M   'P 1'
#
loop_
_entity.id
_entity.type
_entity.pdbx_description
1 polymer ?
#
loop_
_entity_poly.entity_id
_entity_poly.type
_entity_poly.pdbx_seq_one_letter_code
_entity_poly.pdbx_strand_id
1 'polypeptide(L)'
;MNKKHHSNNILLNLGIESLNEMQEVAQDVILNDNNVLLLSPTGSGKTLAFLLPIFEMLQPEILSVQCLILVPSRELGLQIEQVWKKMGTDYKVN
;
A
#
# COMPACT_ATOMS: atom_id res chain seq x y z
N MET A 1 1.73 2.48 17.82
CA MET A 1 2.28 2.98 16.55
C MET A 1 1.51 4.23 16.11
N ASN A 2 2.23 5.29 15.78
CA ASN A 2 1.62 6.50 15.24
C ASN A 2 1.59 6.43 13.72
N LYS A 3 0.44 6.05 13.15
CA LYS A 3 0.31 5.84 11.71
C LYS A 3 0.52 7.12 10.90
N LYS A 4 0.11 8.27 11.42
CA LYS A 4 0.30 9.54 10.70
C LYS A 4 1.79 9.85 10.55
N HIS A 5 2.58 9.62 11.58
CA HIS A 5 4.03 9.80 11.52
C HIS A 5 4.65 8.79 10.56
N HIS A 6 4.18 7.53 10.60
CA HIS A 6 4.65 6.50 9.68
C HIS A 6 4.32 6.82 8.22
N SER A 7 3.14 7.36 7.95
CA SER A 7 2.76 7.73 6.58
C SER A 7 3.69 8.78 5.99
N ASN A 8 4.08 9.78 6.77
CA ASN A 8 5.04 10.78 6.33
C ASN A 8 6.42 10.15 6.06
N ASN A 9 6.86 9.24 6.91
CA ASN A 9 8.11 8.53 6.73
C ASN A 9 8.07 7.60 5.51
N ILE A 10 6.92 7.01 5.22
CA ILE A 10 6.74 6.13 4.06
C ILE A 10 7.05 6.88 2.76
N LEU A 11 6.51 8.07 2.58
CA LEU A 11 6.77 8.86 1.38
C LEU A 11 8.25 9.23 1.27
N LEU A 12 8.88 9.61 2.38
CA LEU A 12 10.32 9.87 2.41
C LEU A 12 11.13 8.63 2.05
N ASN A 13 10.77 7.48 2.59
CA ASN A 13 11.46 6.23 2.31
C ASN A 13 11.37 5.85 0.83
N LEU A 14 10.27 6.17 0.18
CA LEU A 14 10.05 5.88 -1.24
C LEU A 14 10.63 6.96 -2.16
N GLY A 15 11.08 8.08 -1.62
CA GLY A 15 11.60 9.18 -2.42
C GLY A 15 10.52 9.95 -3.16
N ILE A 16 9.31 10.00 -2.62
CA ILE A 16 8.15 10.63 -3.23
C ILE A 16 7.77 11.87 -2.42
N GLU A 17 7.62 13.02 -3.09
CA GLU A 17 7.21 14.24 -2.42
C GLU A 17 5.72 14.24 -2.09
N SER A 18 4.90 13.78 -3.04
CA SER A 18 3.44 13.74 -2.87
C SER A 18 2.84 12.65 -3.74
N LEU A 19 1.62 12.25 -3.41
CA LEU A 19 0.88 11.27 -4.21
C LEU A 19 0.34 11.95 -5.47
N ASN A 20 0.18 11.17 -6.56
CA ASN A 20 -0.52 11.66 -7.74
C ASN A 20 -2.03 11.59 -7.53
N GLU A 21 -2.80 12.18 -8.45
CA GLU A 21 -4.26 12.25 -8.32
C GLU A 21 -4.89 10.87 -8.24
N MET A 22 -4.45 9.93 -9.07
CA MET A 22 -5.00 8.57 -9.07
C MET A 22 -4.76 7.90 -7.72
N GLN A 23 -3.59 8.05 -7.13
CA GLN A 23 -3.28 7.47 -5.82
C GLN A 23 -4.13 8.09 -4.71
N GLU A 24 -4.36 9.40 -4.74
CA GLU A 24 -5.20 10.06 -3.74
C GLU A 24 -6.66 9.60 -3.83
N VAL A 25 -7.20 9.55 -5.04
CA VAL A 25 -8.57 9.09 -5.26
C VAL A 25 -8.72 7.63 -4.87
N ALA A 26 -7.78 6.77 -5.26
CA ALA A 26 -7.81 5.35 -4.93
C ALA A 26 -7.79 5.14 -3.42
N GLN A 27 -6.94 5.87 -2.70
CA GLN A 27 -6.86 5.75 -1.25
C GLN A 27 -8.19 6.08 -0.59
N ASP A 28 -8.82 7.18 -1.00
CA ASP A 28 -10.12 7.59 -0.45
C ASP A 28 -11.20 6.54 -0.73
N VAL A 29 -11.29 6.06 -1.96
CA VAL A 29 -12.30 5.08 -2.36
C VAL A 29 -12.08 3.75 -1.63
N ILE A 30 -10.84 3.26 -1.56
CA ILE A 30 -10.52 1.99 -0.91
C ILE A 30 -10.85 2.03 0.57
N LEU A 31 -10.56 3.14 1.24
CA LEU A 31 -10.84 3.26 2.68
C LEU A 31 -12.33 3.37 2.99
N ASN A 32 -13.16 3.82 2.05
CA ASN A 32 -14.56 4.10 2.31
C ASN A 32 -15.54 3.11 1.67
N ASP A 33 -15.08 2.24 0.75
CA ASP A 33 -15.94 1.28 0.05
C ASP A 33 -15.53 -0.15 0.34
N ASN A 34 -16.48 -1.07 0.24
CA ASN A 34 -16.23 -2.49 0.51
C ASN A 34 -15.52 -3.19 -0.66
N ASN A 35 -15.84 -2.81 -1.89
CA ASN A 35 -15.28 -3.41 -3.09
C ASN A 35 -14.88 -2.31 -4.07
N VAL A 36 -13.66 -2.39 -4.60
CA VAL A 36 -13.13 -1.36 -5.49
C VAL A 36 -12.45 -2.02 -6.68
N LEU A 37 -12.68 -1.48 -7.87
CA LEU A 37 -11.95 -1.84 -9.07
C LEU A 37 -11.13 -0.63 -9.52
N LEU A 38 -9.81 -0.79 -9.59
CA LEU A 38 -8.90 0.26 -10.01
C LEU A 38 -8.29 -0.10 -11.37
N LEU A 39 -8.61 0.67 -12.39
CA LEU A 39 -8.05 0.50 -13.73
C LEU A 39 -7.13 1.69 -14.02
N SER A 40 -5.90 1.39 -14.38
CA SER A 40 -4.88 2.40 -14.60
C SER A 40 -3.76 1.81 -15.45
N PRO A 41 -3.10 2.59 -16.32
CA PRO A 41 -2.02 2.06 -17.15
C PRO A 41 -0.82 1.62 -16.33
N THR A 42 0.00 0.73 -16.90
CA THR A 42 1.25 0.29 -16.32
C THR A 42 2.18 1.51 -16.10
N GLY A 43 2.84 1.53 -14.95
CA GLY A 43 3.75 2.64 -14.62
C GLY A 43 3.07 3.85 -14.00
N SER A 44 1.76 3.77 -13.71
CA SER A 44 1.01 4.88 -13.12
C SER A 44 1.10 4.97 -11.60
N GLY A 45 1.77 3.99 -10.94
CA GLY A 45 1.87 3.96 -9.49
C GLY A 45 0.74 3.20 -8.80
N LYS A 46 0.12 2.23 -9.48
CA LYS A 46 -0.99 1.43 -8.91
C LYS A 46 -0.60 0.70 -7.64
N THR A 47 0.63 0.17 -7.57
CA THR A 47 1.06 -0.58 -6.39
C THR A 47 0.94 0.26 -5.12
N LEU A 48 1.42 1.48 -5.16
CA LEU A 48 1.33 2.36 -4.00
C LEU A 48 -0.11 2.79 -3.75
N ALA A 49 -0.92 2.91 -4.82
CA ALA A 49 -2.32 3.30 -4.70
C ALA A 49 -3.13 2.32 -3.84
N PHE A 50 -2.79 1.03 -3.84
CA PHE A 50 -3.49 0.07 -2.96
C PHE A 50 -2.71 -0.25 -1.69
N LEU A 51 -1.38 -0.20 -1.70
CA LEU A 51 -0.59 -0.51 -0.50
C LEU A 51 -0.77 0.52 0.61
N LEU A 52 -0.89 1.80 0.28
CA LEU A 52 -1.08 2.84 1.29
C LEU A 52 -2.38 2.68 2.07
N PRO A 53 -3.56 2.53 1.42
CA PRO A 53 -4.78 2.29 2.19
C PRO A 53 -4.75 0.96 2.94
N ILE A 54 -4.11 -0.08 2.41
CA ILE A 54 -3.93 -1.33 3.15
C ILE A 54 -3.17 -1.06 4.45
N PHE A 55 -2.06 -0.31 4.38
CA PHE A 55 -1.31 0.04 5.58
C PHE A 55 -2.20 0.75 6.61
N GLU A 56 -3.04 1.69 6.17
CA GLU A 56 -3.94 2.41 7.06
C GLU A 56 -4.95 1.50 7.76
N MET A 57 -5.36 0.40 7.11
CA MET A 57 -6.34 -0.53 7.66
C MET A 57 -5.74 -1.57 8.60
N LEU A 58 -4.42 -1.77 8.57
CA LEU A 58 -3.78 -2.77 9.42
C LEU A 58 -3.76 -2.31 10.89
N GLN A 59 -3.92 -3.27 11.78
CA GLN A 59 -3.94 -3.02 13.24
C GLN A 59 -2.74 -3.72 13.87
N PRO A 60 -1.85 -2.99 14.55
CA PRO A 60 -0.61 -3.56 15.09
C PRO A 60 -0.82 -4.68 16.11
N GLU A 61 -1.94 -4.66 16.82
CA GLU A 61 -2.25 -5.63 17.86
C GLU A 61 -2.73 -6.97 17.31
N ILE A 62 -3.07 -7.06 16.03
CA ILE A 62 -3.53 -8.31 15.42
C ILE A 62 -2.32 -9.10 14.93
N LEU A 63 -2.18 -10.35 15.41
CA LEU A 63 -1.03 -11.18 15.10
C LEU A 63 -1.27 -12.18 13.96
N SER A 64 -2.51 -12.29 13.50
CA SER A 64 -2.85 -13.16 12.36
C SER A 64 -2.78 -12.40 11.04
N VAL A 65 -2.95 -13.13 9.92
CA VAL A 65 -2.98 -12.52 8.58
C VAL A 65 -4.16 -11.56 8.48
N GLN A 66 -3.89 -10.32 8.09
CA GLN A 66 -4.91 -9.28 7.96
C GLN A 66 -5.22 -8.94 6.51
N CYS A 67 -4.30 -9.23 5.59
CA CYS A 67 -4.46 -8.89 4.18
C CYS A 67 -3.82 -9.98 3.33
N LEU A 68 -4.50 -10.32 2.24
CA LEU A 68 -4.00 -11.27 1.25
C LEU A 68 -3.98 -10.59 -0.12
N ILE A 69 -2.82 -10.60 -0.77
CA ILE A 69 -2.66 -10.03 -2.10
C ILE A 69 -2.40 -11.14 -3.09
N LEU A 70 -3.30 -11.29 -4.07
CA LEU A 70 -3.17 -12.30 -5.12
C LEU A 70 -2.55 -11.66 -6.36
N VAL A 71 -1.57 -12.35 -6.94
CA VAL A 71 -0.85 -11.86 -8.13
C VAL A 71 -0.74 -12.98 -9.16
N PRO A 72 -0.68 -12.62 -10.46
CA PRO A 72 -0.61 -13.64 -11.52
C PRO A 72 0.77 -14.28 -11.68
N SER A 73 1.82 -13.72 -11.08
CA SER A 73 3.17 -14.25 -11.22
C SER A 73 3.98 -14.01 -9.95
N ARG A 74 4.98 -14.87 -9.74
CA ARG A 74 5.93 -14.71 -8.65
C ARG A 74 6.71 -13.40 -8.78
N GLU A 75 7.05 -13.04 -10.02
CA GLU A 75 7.82 -11.84 -10.28
C GLU A 75 7.10 -10.58 -9.80
N LEU A 76 5.81 -10.47 -10.11
CA LEU A 76 5.01 -9.34 -9.64
C LEU A 76 4.87 -9.36 -8.12
N GLY A 77 4.70 -10.53 -7.53
CA GLY A 77 4.65 -10.66 -6.07
C GLY A 77 5.91 -10.13 -5.39
N LEU A 78 7.07 -10.47 -5.95
CA LEU A 78 8.35 -9.99 -5.43
C LEU A 78 8.49 -8.47 -5.56
N GLN A 79 8.01 -7.90 -6.67
CA GLN A 79 8.04 -6.44 -6.85
C GLN A 79 7.18 -5.73 -5.80
N ILE A 80 6.00 -6.24 -5.54
CA ILE A 80 5.10 -5.68 -4.52
C ILE A 80 5.73 -5.80 -3.13
N GLU A 81 6.32 -6.96 -2.83
CA GLU A 81 7.02 -7.16 -1.56
C GLU A 81 8.15 -6.16 -1.37
N GLN A 82 8.92 -5.88 -2.42
CA GLN A 82 10.01 -4.92 -2.34
C GLN A 82 9.51 -3.51 -2.05
N VAL A 83 8.41 -3.11 -2.68
CA VAL A 83 7.80 -1.81 -2.39
C VAL A 83 7.36 -1.73 -0.93
N TRP A 84 6.69 -2.77 -0.44
CA TRP A 84 6.24 -2.83 0.95
C TRP A 84 7.40 -2.70 1.93
N LYS A 85 8.48 -3.44 1.68
CA LYS A 85 9.67 -3.36 2.54
C LYS A 85 10.30 -1.97 2.54
N LYS A 86 10.34 -1.34 1.36
CA LYS A 86 10.90 0.00 1.23
C LYS A 86 10.05 1.05 1.94
N MET A 87 8.77 0.81 2.09
CA MET A 87 7.88 1.70 2.85
C MET A 87 8.25 1.79 4.33
N GLY A 88 8.84 0.75 4.90
CA GLY A 88 9.24 0.75 6.31
C GLY A 88 8.07 0.74 7.28
N THR A 89 7.08 -0.11 7.02
CA THR A 89 5.83 -0.12 7.79
C THR A 89 5.92 -0.85 9.13
N ASP A 90 6.98 -1.63 9.36
CA ASP A 90 7.14 -2.54 10.51
C ASP A 90 6.21 -3.75 10.51
N TYR A 91 5.33 -3.89 9.54
CA TYR A 91 4.53 -5.10 9.35
C TYR A 91 5.29 -6.09 8.46
N LYS A 92 5.26 -7.37 8.85
CA LYS A 92 5.92 -8.42 8.08
C LYS A 92 5.11 -8.82 6.85
N VAL A 93 5.83 -9.22 5.81
CA VAL A 93 5.29 -9.80 4.59
C VAL A 93 5.73 -11.25 4.49
N ASN A 94 4.80 -12.12 4.15
CA ASN A 94 5.08 -13.52 3.88
C ASN A 94 4.68 -13.87 2.45
#